data_1da3a4b5d33cc971fc0e79d50eae5af5
#
_entry.id   1da3a4b5d33cc971fc0e79d50eae5af5
#
_cell.length_a   1.000
_cell.length_b   1.000
_cell.length_c   1.000
_cell.angle_alpha   90.00
_cell.angle_beta   90.00
_cell.angle_gamma   90.00
#
_symmetry.space_group_name_H-M   'P 1'
#
loop_
_entity.id
_entity.type
_entity.pdbx_description
1 polymer ?
#
loop_
_entity_poly.entity_id
_entity_poly.type
_entity_poly.pdbx_seq_one_letter_code
_entity_poly.pdbx_strand_id
1 'polypeptide(L)' 'MPLVEVKVFEDELTRDQTRVLIQKITDALTSVTSVKLKGVTWVIVTEVPSGNWGVGGVALGLDDVNKMIAGA' A
#
# COMPACT_ATOMS: atom_id res chain seq x y z
N MET A 1 10.50 -9.18 14.68
CA MET A 1 10.52 -8.95 13.21
C MET A 1 9.16 -8.46 12.76
N PRO A 2 8.97 -7.12 12.63
CA PRO A 2 7.67 -6.60 12.19
C PRO A 2 7.41 -6.91 10.72
N LEU A 3 6.16 -7.17 10.40
CA LEU A 3 5.69 -7.34 9.03
C LEU A 3 4.48 -6.46 8.80
N VAL A 4 4.51 -5.66 7.74
CA VAL A 4 3.37 -4.84 7.29
C VAL A 4 2.95 -5.31 5.91
N GLU A 5 1.67 -5.56 5.75
CA GLU A 5 1.08 -5.90 4.46
C GLU A 5 0.21 -4.75 3.97
N VAL A 6 0.45 -4.33 2.74
CA VAL A 6 -0.33 -3.27 2.08
C VAL A 6 -0.94 -3.85 0.82
N LYS A 7 -2.22 -3.64 0.64
CA LYS A 7 -2.91 -4.01 -0.59
C LYS A 7 -3.34 -2.75 -1.31
N VAL A 8 -3.04 -2.69 -2.59
CA VAL A 8 -3.43 -1.60 -3.49
C VAL A 8 -4.02 -2.20 -4.76
N PHE A 9 -4.67 -1.41 -5.57
CA PHE A 9 -5.08 -1.87 -6.88
C PHE A 9 -3.88 -2.07 -7.79
N GLU A 10 -3.99 -3.06 -8.69
CA GLU A 10 -3.04 -3.22 -9.78
C GLU A 10 -2.95 -1.91 -10.56
N ASP A 11 -1.74 -1.47 -10.87
CA ASP A 11 -1.42 -0.22 -11.57
C ASP A 11 -1.75 1.07 -10.79
N GLU A 12 -2.15 0.97 -9.52
CA GLU A 12 -2.40 2.16 -8.70
C GLU A 12 -1.12 2.95 -8.42
N LEU A 13 -0.02 2.25 -8.21
CA LEU A 13 1.28 2.84 -7.92
C LEU A 13 2.28 2.50 -9.02
N THR A 14 3.15 3.45 -9.33
CA THR A 14 4.33 3.17 -10.15
C THR A 14 5.33 2.37 -9.33
N ARG A 15 6.34 1.81 -10.00
CA ARG A 15 7.43 1.10 -9.34
C ARG A 15 8.16 2.00 -8.34
N ASP A 16 8.43 3.26 -8.71
CA ASP A 16 9.06 4.23 -7.82
C ASP A 16 8.19 4.59 -6.64
N GLN A 17 6.90 4.79 -6.84
CA GLN A 17 5.95 5.07 -5.76
C GLN A 17 5.89 3.89 -4.78
N THR A 18 5.89 2.67 -5.26
CA THR A 18 5.91 1.48 -4.40
C THR A 18 7.16 1.45 -3.54
N ARG A 19 8.32 1.74 -4.14
CA ARG A 19 9.59 1.78 -3.41
C ARG A 19 9.57 2.85 -2.32
N VAL A 20 9.07 4.05 -2.63
CA VAL A 20 8.96 5.14 -1.66
C VAL A 20 7.98 4.79 -0.54
N LEU A 21 6.85 4.16 -0.87
CA LEU A 21 5.87 3.73 0.11
C LEU A 21 6.49 2.73 1.10
N ILE A 22 7.23 1.75 0.60
CA ILE A 22 7.93 0.76 1.44
C ILE A 22 8.90 1.47 2.40
N GLN A 23 9.68 2.43 1.91
CA GLN A 23 10.62 3.19 2.74
C GLN A 23 9.89 3.96 3.84
N LYS A 24 8.82 4.67 3.48
CA LYS A 24 8.06 5.50 4.43
C LYS A 24 7.36 4.67 5.49
N ILE A 25 6.78 3.52 5.12
CA ILE A 25 6.15 2.61 6.07
C ILE A 25 7.19 2.05 7.05
N THR A 26 8.34 1.63 6.54
CA THR A 26 9.44 1.14 7.36
C THR A 26 9.88 2.20 8.36
N ASP A 27 10.09 3.44 7.91
CA ASP A 27 10.53 4.52 8.76
C ASP A 27 9.47 4.88 9.81
N ALA A 28 8.20 4.90 9.43
CA ALA A 28 7.11 5.18 10.36
C ALA A 28 7.05 4.12 11.47
N LEU A 29 7.12 2.86 11.10
CA LEU A 29 7.07 1.74 12.05
C LEU A 29 8.26 1.78 13.01
N THR A 30 9.47 1.94 12.49
CA THR A 30 10.69 1.92 13.29
C THR A 30 10.88 3.18 14.13
N SER A 31 10.22 4.28 13.78
CA SER A 31 10.20 5.49 14.62
C SER A 31 9.46 5.26 15.93
N VAL A 32 8.52 4.33 15.95
CA VAL A 32 7.74 3.98 17.14
C VAL A 32 8.38 2.82 17.90
N THR A 33 8.92 1.84 17.20
CA THR A 33 9.55 0.66 17.81
C THR A 33 11.02 0.92 18.12
N SER A 34 11.89 0.77 17.13
CA SER A 34 13.32 1.08 17.25
C SER A 34 13.93 1.14 15.85
N VAL A 35 14.76 2.14 15.60
CA VAL A 35 15.52 2.23 14.35
C VAL A 35 16.47 1.05 14.14
N LYS A 36 16.83 0.36 15.23
CA LYS A 36 17.65 -0.84 15.16
C LYS A 36 16.97 -2.00 14.45
N LEU A 37 15.63 -1.96 14.36
CA LEU A 37 14.84 -3.00 13.70
C LEU A 37 14.65 -2.75 12.20
N LYS A 38 15.18 -1.66 11.66
CA LYS A 38 14.97 -1.30 10.26
C LYS A 38 15.40 -2.41 9.31
N GLY A 39 16.54 -3.03 9.55
CA GLY A 39 17.09 -4.10 8.69
C GLY A 39 16.30 -5.41 8.73
N VAL A 40 15.38 -5.57 9.68
CA VAL A 40 14.56 -6.78 9.85
C VAL A 40 13.07 -6.48 9.77
N THR A 41 12.69 -5.28 9.34
CA THR A 41 11.31 -4.90 9.09
C THR A 41 10.91 -5.28 7.67
N TRP A 42 9.80 -5.97 7.55
CA TRP A 42 9.28 -6.43 6.27
C TRP A 42 8.06 -5.60 5.89
N VAL A 43 8.02 -5.18 4.64
CA VAL A 43 6.84 -4.53 4.06
C VAL A 43 6.55 -5.22 2.73
N ILE A 44 5.34 -5.73 2.60
CA ILE A 44 4.89 -6.41 1.37
C ILE A 44 3.75 -5.59 0.78
N VAL A 45 3.89 -5.22 -0.49
CA VAL A 45 2.85 -4.54 -1.25
C VAL A 45 2.27 -5.53 -2.25
N THR A 46 0.99 -5.82 -2.12
CA THR A 46 0.28 -6.76 -2.99
C THR A 46 -0.70 -5.99 -3.86
N GLU A 47 -0.64 -6.23 -5.16
CA GLU A 47 -1.58 -5.64 -6.12
C GLU A 47 -2.81 -6.52 -6.26
N VAL A 48 -3.98 -5.89 -6.23
CA VAL A 48 -5.28 -6.55 -6.41
C VAL A 48 -5.88 -6.09 -7.73
N PRO A 49 -6.21 -7.00 -8.66
CA PRO A 49 -6.84 -6.62 -9.92
C PRO A 49 -8.15 -5.88 -9.71
N SER A 50 -8.43 -4.92 -10.61
CA SER A 50 -9.73 -4.24 -10.64
C SER A 50 -10.84 -5.28 -10.75
N GLY A 51 -11.90 -5.08 -9.97
CA GLY A 51 -13.02 -6.03 -9.89
C GLY A 51 -12.89 -7.06 -8.79
N ASN A 52 -11.71 -7.20 -8.18
CA ASN A 52 -11.46 -8.15 -7.09
C ASN A 52 -11.46 -7.49 -5.70
N TRP A 53 -11.85 -6.23 -5.63
CA TRP A 53 -11.91 -5.47 -4.38
C TRP A 53 -13.35 -5.11 -4.10
N GLY A 54 -13.91 -5.67 -3.04
CA GLY A 54 -15.31 -5.47 -2.71
C GLY A 54 -15.50 -4.55 -1.52
N VAL A 55 -16.42 -3.60 -1.65
CA VAL A 55 -16.87 -2.74 -0.55
C VAL A 55 -18.38 -2.79 -0.49
N GLY A 56 -18.94 -3.28 0.61
CA GLY A 56 -20.39 -3.40 0.76
C GLY A 56 -21.05 -4.30 -0.29
N GLY A 57 -20.32 -5.29 -0.80
CA GLY A 57 -20.79 -6.17 -1.86
C GLY A 57 -20.63 -5.62 -3.27
N VAL A 58 -20.04 -4.42 -3.42
CA VAL A 58 -19.80 -3.79 -4.72
C VAL A 58 -18.33 -3.95 -5.11
N ALA A 59 -18.08 -4.51 -6.29
CA ALA A 59 -16.73 -4.67 -6.81
C ALA A 59 -16.24 -3.33 -7.35
N LEU A 60 -15.10 -2.87 -6.84
CA LEU A 60 -14.46 -1.63 -7.26
C LEU A 60 -13.26 -1.90 -8.15
N GLY A 61 -12.86 -0.89 -8.90
CA GLY A 61 -11.66 -0.92 -9.73
C GLY A 61 -10.84 0.34 -9.57
N LEU A 62 -9.70 0.37 -10.26
CA LEU A 62 -8.76 1.49 -10.21
C LEU A 62 -9.42 2.81 -10.66
N ASP A 63 -10.34 2.75 -11.61
CA ASP A 63 -11.07 3.94 -12.07
C ASP A 63 -11.89 4.60 -10.96
N ASP A 64 -12.38 3.83 -9.99
CA ASP A 64 -13.09 4.39 -8.83
C ASP A 64 -12.15 5.22 -7.97
N VAL A 65 -10.91 4.74 -7.77
CA VAL A 65 -9.88 5.47 -7.02
C VAL A 65 -9.53 6.76 -7.77
N ASN A 66 -9.33 6.68 -9.06
CA ASN A 66 -8.98 7.84 -9.88
C ASN A 66 -10.09 8.90 -9.86
N LYS A 67 -11.35 8.48 -9.83
CA LYS A 67 -12.49 9.39 -9.68
C LYS A 67 -12.50 10.08 -8.33
N MET A 68 -12.17 9.36 -7.25
CA MET A 68 -12.07 9.94 -5.92
C MET A 68 -10.99 11.02 -5.86
N ILE A 69 -9.84 10.76 -6.45
CA ILE A 69 -8.73 11.73 -6.49
C ILE A 69 -9.11 12.95 -7.31
N ALA A 70 -9.72 12.77 -8.47
CA ALA A 70 -10.10 13.85 -9.37
C ALA A 70 -11.29 14.65 -8.87
N GLY A 71 -12.25 14.02 -8.19
CA GLY A 71 -13.48 14.63 -7.73
C GLY A 71 -13.42 15.24 -6.34
N ALA A 72 -12.32 15.06 -5.65
CA ALA A 72 -12.15 15.53 -4.26
C ALA A 72 -12.00 17.07 -4.16
#